data_8a42b29f831cf2604d9fb3033e731a6f
#
_entry.id   8a42b29f831cf2604d9fb3033e731a6f
#
_cell.length_a   1.000
_cell.length_b   1.000
_cell.length_c   1.000
_cell.angle_alpha   90.00
_cell.angle_beta   90.00
_cell.angle_gamma   90.00
#
_symmetry.space_group_name_H-M   'P 1'
#
loop_
_entity.id
_entity.type
_entity.pdbx_description
1 polymer ?
#
loop_
_entity_poly.entity_id
_entity_poly.type
_entity_poly.pdbx_seq_one_letter_code
_entity_poly.pdbx_strand_id
1 'polypeptide(L)'
;LAASRDRERRYKSTVVGPHRDDLGLKLNNISVAQYGSEGQKRSLVVALKMAQAEYLTEILGFPPVLLIDDVMGELDVKRRAGLLPLLERAQHADGQVFMTCTEENWPRELSRDLRQWEVAAGSLNPRG
;
A
#
# COMPACT_ATOMS: atom_id res chain seq x y z
N LEU A 1 10.72 2.75 -30.08
CA LEU A 1 11.68 1.74 -29.55
C LEU A 1 12.99 1.69 -30.36
N ALA A 2 12.96 1.72 -31.70
CA ALA A 2 14.20 1.66 -32.51
C ALA A 2 15.07 2.93 -32.35
N ALA A 3 14.49 4.11 -32.28
CA ALA A 3 15.20 5.39 -32.15
C ALA A 3 15.83 5.63 -30.76
N SER A 4 15.48 4.84 -29.75
CA SER A 4 16.04 4.97 -28.39
C SER A 4 17.28 4.09 -28.15
N ARG A 5 17.54 3.09 -29.01
CA ARG A 5 18.61 2.10 -28.83
C ARG A 5 20.02 2.71 -28.72
N ASP A 6 20.31 3.75 -29.51
CA ASP A 6 21.62 4.40 -29.46
C ASP A 6 21.85 5.19 -28.17
N ARG A 7 20.77 5.77 -27.61
CA ARG A 7 20.80 6.41 -26.29
C ARG A 7 20.97 5.37 -25.20
N GLU A 8 20.25 4.25 -25.26
CA GLU A 8 20.32 3.15 -24.29
C GLU A 8 21.71 2.54 -24.22
N ARG A 9 22.35 2.32 -25.38
CA ARG A 9 23.75 1.86 -25.45
C ARG A 9 24.73 2.84 -24.81
N ARG A 10 24.53 4.15 -25.04
CA ARG A 10 25.39 5.20 -24.49
C ARG A 10 25.24 5.35 -22.97
N TYR A 11 24.02 5.27 -22.47
CA TYR A 11 23.73 5.42 -21.04
C TYR A 11 23.77 4.09 -20.26
N LYS A 12 23.98 2.96 -20.93
CA LYS A 12 23.94 1.59 -20.37
C LYS A 12 22.68 1.34 -19.53
N SER A 13 21.56 1.99 -19.88
CA SER A 13 20.27 1.84 -19.23
C SER A 13 19.15 2.03 -20.24
N THR A 14 18.02 1.37 -20.02
CA THR A 14 16.82 1.57 -20.83
C THR A 14 16.26 2.97 -20.59
N VAL A 15 16.01 3.72 -21.68
CA VAL A 15 15.50 5.10 -21.60
C VAL A 15 14.02 5.22 -21.94
N VAL A 16 13.41 4.15 -22.45
CA VAL A 16 11.98 4.08 -22.80
C VAL A 16 11.40 2.75 -22.30
N GLY A 17 10.23 2.82 -21.71
CA GLY A 17 9.50 1.63 -21.23
C GLY A 17 8.68 1.89 -19.98
N PRO A 18 7.81 0.95 -19.55
CA PRO A 18 6.91 1.12 -18.41
C PRO A 18 7.60 1.55 -17.10
N HIS A 19 8.87 1.18 -16.92
CA HIS A 19 9.68 1.57 -15.76
C HIS A 19 10.12 3.05 -15.78
N ARG A 20 9.89 3.77 -16.89
CA ARG A 20 10.13 5.20 -17.04
C ARG A 20 8.85 6.01 -17.12
N ASP A 21 7.73 5.32 -17.26
CA ASP A 21 6.43 5.98 -17.29
C ASP A 21 6.07 6.47 -15.88
N ASP A 22 5.39 7.59 -15.81
CA ASP A 22 4.89 8.15 -14.55
C ASP A 22 3.38 8.21 -14.56
N LEU A 23 2.75 7.98 -13.41
CA LEU A 23 1.32 8.05 -13.25
C LEU A 23 0.92 9.39 -12.62
N GLY A 24 0.43 10.29 -13.44
CA GLY A 24 -0.06 11.60 -13.00
C GLY A 24 -1.41 11.50 -12.28
N LEU A 25 -1.41 11.53 -10.94
CA LEU A 25 -2.60 11.46 -10.13
C LEU A 25 -3.10 12.84 -9.72
N LYS A 26 -4.41 13.06 -9.83
CA LYS A 26 -5.09 14.31 -9.46
C LYS A 26 -6.20 14.05 -8.47
N LEU A 27 -6.34 14.93 -7.49
CA LEU A 27 -7.46 15.01 -6.58
C LEU A 27 -8.16 16.36 -6.81
N ASN A 28 -9.44 16.34 -7.18
CA ASN A 28 -10.19 17.55 -7.56
C ASN A 28 -9.47 18.39 -8.63
N ASN A 29 -8.94 17.76 -9.66
CA ASN A 29 -8.15 18.36 -10.74
C ASN A 29 -6.79 18.98 -10.33
N ILE A 30 -6.37 18.83 -9.09
CA ILE A 30 -5.09 19.31 -8.58
C ILE A 30 -4.09 18.15 -8.54
N SER A 31 -2.88 18.35 -9.06
CA SER A 31 -1.81 17.34 -9.02
C SER A 31 -1.45 16.99 -7.58
N VAL A 32 -1.61 15.72 -7.21
CA VAL A 32 -1.27 15.24 -5.85
C VAL A 32 0.24 15.23 -5.63
N ALA A 33 1.02 14.95 -6.65
CA ALA A 33 2.48 14.96 -6.53
C ALA A 33 3.03 16.33 -6.14
N GLN A 34 2.45 17.41 -6.69
CA GLN A 34 2.94 18.78 -6.48
C GLN A 34 2.29 19.47 -5.27
N TYR A 35 0.99 19.26 -5.04
CA TYR A 35 0.20 20.05 -4.10
C TYR A 35 -0.50 19.21 -3.02
N GLY A 36 -0.41 17.88 -3.11
CA GLY A 36 -1.01 17.00 -2.12
C GLY A 36 -0.26 17.08 -0.78
N SER A 37 -1.01 17.13 0.33
CA SER A 37 -0.43 16.89 1.65
C SER A 37 0.14 15.47 1.75
N GLU A 38 1.10 15.24 2.64
CA GLU A 38 1.67 13.90 2.83
C GLU A 38 0.58 12.87 3.18
N GLY A 39 -0.37 13.21 4.04
CA GLY A 39 -1.50 12.35 4.34
C GLY A 39 -2.40 12.06 3.13
N GLN A 40 -2.57 13.00 2.19
CA GLN A 40 -3.30 12.76 0.94
C GLN A 40 -2.53 11.83 0.00
N LYS A 41 -1.22 12.03 -0.15
CA LYS A 41 -0.35 11.16 -0.94
C LYS A 41 -0.39 9.72 -0.43
N ARG A 42 -0.25 9.53 0.88
CA ARG A 42 -0.29 8.21 1.53
C ARG A 42 -1.65 7.52 1.38
N SER A 43 -2.75 8.25 1.62
CA SER A 43 -4.10 7.71 1.43
C SER A 43 -4.34 7.27 -0.02
N LEU A 44 -3.82 8.02 -0.99
CA LEU A 44 -3.93 7.68 -2.39
C LEU A 44 -3.13 6.43 -2.75
N VAL A 45 -1.90 6.29 -2.22
CA VAL A 45 -1.09 5.08 -2.41
C VAL A 45 -1.80 3.86 -1.84
N VAL A 46 -2.36 3.96 -0.63
CA VAL A 46 -3.13 2.87 -0.02
C VAL A 46 -4.34 2.51 -0.88
N ALA A 47 -5.13 3.50 -1.31
CA ALA A 47 -6.30 3.27 -2.17
C ALA A 47 -5.92 2.57 -3.49
N LEU A 48 -4.81 2.97 -4.12
CA LEU A 48 -4.30 2.31 -5.33
C LEU A 48 -3.87 0.86 -5.07
N LYS A 49 -3.21 0.60 -3.94
CA LYS A 49 -2.81 -0.76 -3.57
C LYS A 49 -4.01 -1.66 -3.30
N MET A 50 -5.05 -1.12 -2.67
CA MET A 50 -6.29 -1.86 -2.46
C MET A 50 -7.02 -2.15 -3.77
N ALA A 51 -7.13 -1.16 -4.68
CA ALA A 51 -7.70 -1.38 -6.01
C ALA A 51 -6.87 -2.40 -6.82
N GLN A 52 -5.55 -2.38 -6.70
CA GLN A 52 -4.67 -3.39 -7.30
C GLN A 52 -4.94 -4.79 -6.72
N ALA A 53 -5.15 -4.90 -5.41
CA ALA A 53 -5.46 -6.17 -4.77
C ALA A 53 -6.82 -6.74 -5.24
N GLU A 54 -7.85 -5.89 -5.34
CA GLU A 54 -9.15 -6.27 -5.89
C GLU A 54 -9.02 -6.76 -7.34
N TYR A 55 -8.32 -6.02 -8.18
CA TYR A 55 -8.07 -6.40 -9.58
C TYR A 55 -7.31 -7.74 -9.71
N LEU A 56 -6.29 -7.95 -8.88
CA LEU A 56 -5.56 -9.23 -8.86
C LEU A 56 -6.45 -10.38 -8.41
N THR A 57 -7.33 -10.15 -7.44
CA THR A 57 -8.31 -11.15 -6.98
C THR A 57 -9.25 -11.57 -8.11
N GLU A 58 -9.75 -10.61 -8.89
CA GLU A 58 -10.61 -10.89 -10.04
C GLU A 58 -9.90 -11.74 -11.11
N ILE A 59 -8.63 -11.41 -11.42
CA ILE A 59 -7.88 -12.12 -12.47
C ILE A 59 -7.40 -13.49 -12.02
N LEU A 60 -6.90 -13.61 -10.80
CA LEU A 60 -6.27 -14.82 -10.30
C LEU A 60 -7.28 -15.81 -9.69
N GLY A 61 -8.48 -15.33 -9.32
CA GLY A 61 -9.50 -16.10 -8.63
C GLY A 61 -9.23 -16.32 -7.13
N PHE A 62 -8.18 -15.69 -6.58
CA PHE A 62 -7.86 -15.71 -5.15
C PHE A 62 -7.19 -14.39 -4.75
N PRO A 63 -7.37 -13.93 -3.49
CA PRO A 63 -6.82 -12.66 -3.04
C PRO A 63 -5.30 -12.74 -2.84
N PRO A 64 -4.57 -11.65 -3.14
CA PRO A 64 -3.14 -11.55 -2.85
C PRO A 64 -2.89 -11.41 -1.34
N VAL A 65 -1.69 -11.75 -0.90
CA VAL A 65 -1.22 -11.40 0.45
C VAL A 65 -0.89 -9.90 0.48
N LEU A 66 -1.50 -9.18 1.43
CA LEU A 66 -1.25 -7.75 1.63
C LEU A 66 -0.20 -7.54 2.73
N LEU A 67 0.83 -6.77 2.41
CA LEU A 67 1.85 -6.33 3.37
C LEU A 67 1.73 -4.82 3.55
N ILE A 68 1.46 -4.38 4.78
CA ILE A 68 1.22 -2.98 5.13
C ILE A 68 2.22 -2.59 6.23
N ASP A 69 3.18 -1.74 5.86
CA ASP A 69 4.26 -1.35 6.76
C ASP A 69 4.02 0.06 7.31
N ASP A 70 3.80 0.15 8.62
CA ASP A 70 3.63 1.36 9.45
C ASP A 70 2.68 2.46 8.90
N VAL A 71 1.69 2.08 8.08
CA VAL A 71 0.77 3.05 7.47
C VAL A 71 -0.12 3.72 8.52
N MET A 72 -0.46 3.01 9.60
CA MET A 72 -1.41 3.51 10.62
C MET A 72 -0.85 4.72 11.38
N GLY A 73 0.46 4.77 11.63
CA GLY A 73 1.10 5.91 12.30
C GLY A 73 1.05 7.22 11.52
N GLU A 74 0.92 7.09 10.21
CA GLU A 74 1.02 8.21 9.28
C GLU A 74 -0.34 8.80 8.85
N LEU A 75 -1.44 8.14 9.23
CA LEU A 75 -2.79 8.55 8.90
C LEU A 75 -3.48 9.21 10.10
N ASP A 76 -4.25 10.26 9.84
CA ASP A 76 -5.17 10.81 10.82
C ASP A 76 -6.35 9.85 11.11
N VAL A 77 -7.07 10.09 12.19
CA VAL A 77 -8.18 9.25 12.65
C VAL A 77 -9.23 9.01 11.56
N LYS A 78 -9.58 10.05 10.80
CA LYS A 78 -10.58 9.95 9.73
C LYS A 78 -10.12 9.05 8.58
N ARG A 79 -8.86 9.15 8.20
CA ARG A 79 -8.29 8.32 7.13
C ARG A 79 -8.08 6.88 7.58
N ARG A 80 -7.68 6.67 8.84
CA ARG A 80 -7.64 5.32 9.45
C ARG A 80 -9.01 4.66 9.39
N ALA A 81 -10.07 5.35 9.82
CA ALA A 81 -11.42 4.83 9.75
C ALA A 81 -11.86 4.47 8.32
N GLY A 82 -11.39 5.19 7.31
CA GLY A 82 -11.65 4.86 5.90
C GLY A 82 -10.87 3.65 5.38
N LEU A 83 -9.72 3.33 5.98
CA LEU A 83 -8.90 2.18 5.60
C LEU A 83 -9.43 0.86 6.18
N LEU A 84 -9.99 0.88 7.39
CA LEU A 84 -10.45 -0.31 8.09
C LEU A 84 -11.41 -1.19 7.27
N PRO A 85 -12.47 -0.66 6.64
CA PRO A 85 -13.39 -1.48 5.84
C PRO A 85 -12.72 -2.12 4.61
N LEU A 86 -11.63 -1.53 4.11
CA LEU A 86 -10.87 -2.10 3.00
C LEU A 86 -10.05 -3.31 3.46
N LEU A 87 -9.43 -3.20 4.64
CA LEU A 87 -8.69 -4.31 5.26
C LEU A 87 -9.60 -5.47 5.63
N GLU A 88 -10.76 -5.18 6.23
CA GLU A 88 -11.77 -6.18 6.55
C GLU A 88 -12.24 -6.94 5.29
N ARG A 89 -12.50 -6.24 4.19
CA ARG A 89 -12.87 -6.89 2.92
C ARG A 89 -11.76 -7.80 2.39
N ALA A 90 -10.51 -7.37 2.46
CA ALA A 90 -9.39 -8.19 2.03
C ALA A 90 -9.24 -9.45 2.88
N GLN A 91 -9.54 -9.39 4.18
CA GLN A 91 -9.52 -10.51 5.08
C GLN A 91 -10.70 -11.47 4.86
N HIS A 92 -11.92 -10.95 4.68
CA HIS A 92 -13.12 -11.77 4.46
C HIS A 92 -13.15 -12.53 3.13
N ALA A 93 -12.34 -12.12 2.16
CA ALA A 93 -12.18 -12.82 0.89
C ALA A 93 -11.20 -14.01 0.95
N ASP A 94 -10.94 -14.58 2.12
CA ASP A 94 -9.90 -15.59 2.38
C ASP A 94 -8.47 -15.08 2.10
N GLY A 95 -8.30 -13.75 2.12
CA GLY A 95 -7.00 -13.10 1.98
C GLY A 95 -6.22 -13.06 3.28
N GLN A 96 -4.93 -12.80 3.17
CA GLN A 96 -4.05 -12.59 4.31
C GLN A 96 -3.54 -11.15 4.32
N VAL A 97 -3.64 -10.50 5.47
CA VAL A 97 -3.10 -9.15 5.69
C VAL A 97 -2.09 -9.20 6.81
N PHE A 98 -0.85 -8.79 6.52
CA PHE A 98 0.19 -8.57 7.51
C PHE A 98 0.41 -7.08 7.65
N MET A 99 0.38 -6.60 8.88
CA MET A 99 0.54 -5.17 9.16
C MET A 99 1.56 -4.97 10.28
N THR A 100 2.47 -4.03 10.08
CA THR A 100 3.32 -3.51 11.14
C THR A 100 2.78 -2.20 11.66
N CYS A 101 2.88 -1.95 12.96
CA CYS A 101 2.54 -0.69 13.59
C CYS A 101 3.26 -0.57 14.94
N THR A 102 3.40 0.66 15.42
CA THR A 102 3.82 0.90 16.79
C THR A 102 2.64 0.71 17.76
N GLU A 103 2.93 0.48 19.03
CA GLU A 103 1.91 0.26 20.07
C GLU A 103 0.92 1.44 20.19
N GLU A 104 1.37 2.67 19.96
CA GLU A 104 0.56 3.89 20.00
C GLU A 104 -0.43 3.98 18.81
N ASN A 105 -0.10 3.33 17.70
CA ASN A 105 -0.84 3.42 16.44
C ASN A 105 -1.66 2.16 16.13
N TRP A 106 -1.77 1.28 17.12
CA TRP A 106 -2.53 0.05 16.99
C TRP A 106 -4.02 0.33 16.69
N PRO A 107 -4.60 -0.22 15.61
CA PRO A 107 -6.02 -0.08 15.31
C PRO A 107 -6.85 -0.98 16.23
N ARG A 108 -7.30 -0.42 17.36
CA ARG A 108 -8.07 -1.16 18.39
C ARG A 108 -9.37 -1.76 17.85
N GLU A 109 -9.90 -1.18 16.79
CA GLU A 109 -11.11 -1.62 16.09
C GLU A 109 -10.93 -2.99 15.43
N LEU A 110 -9.72 -3.31 14.97
CA LEU A 110 -9.38 -4.60 14.34
C LEU A 110 -8.97 -5.68 15.37
N SER A 111 -8.90 -5.37 16.66
CA SER A 111 -8.25 -6.21 17.66
C SER A 111 -8.94 -7.57 17.92
N ARG A 112 -10.20 -7.76 17.49
CA ARG A 112 -10.97 -8.98 17.78
C ARG A 112 -10.56 -10.18 16.93
N ASP A 113 -10.05 -9.95 15.73
CA ASP A 113 -9.77 -11.01 14.75
C ASP A 113 -8.29 -11.07 14.31
N LEU A 114 -7.40 -10.37 15.04
CA LEU A 114 -5.99 -10.29 14.68
C LEU A 114 -5.13 -11.17 15.59
N ARG A 115 -4.21 -11.90 14.95
CA ARG A 115 -3.07 -12.48 15.66
C ARG A 115 -2.00 -11.43 15.81
N GLN A 116 -1.60 -11.18 17.05
CA GLN A 116 -0.61 -10.14 17.38
C GLN A 116 0.73 -10.77 17.74
N TRP A 117 1.79 -10.17 17.27
CA TRP A 117 3.14 -10.50 17.66
C TRP A 117 3.91 -9.24 18.04
N GLU A 118 4.72 -9.34 19.05
CA GLU A 118 5.67 -8.33 19.43
C GLU A 118 7.05 -8.65 18.85
N VAL A 119 7.66 -7.67 18.19
CA VAL A 119 9.03 -7.77 17.71
C VAL A 119 9.92 -7.05 18.71
N ALA A 120 10.71 -7.82 19.47
CA ALA A 120 11.66 -7.29 20.44
C ALA A 120 13.01 -7.98 20.33
N ALA A 121 14.09 -7.21 20.28
CA ALA A 121 15.48 -7.71 20.21
C ALA A 121 15.71 -8.78 19.12
N GLY A 122 15.06 -8.63 17.95
CA GLY A 122 15.18 -9.60 16.85
C GLY A 122 14.35 -10.87 17.02
N SER A 123 13.52 -10.96 18.05
CA SER A 123 12.61 -12.08 18.31
C SER A 123 11.17 -11.71 18.06
N LEU A 124 10.38 -12.68 17.60
CA LEU A 124 8.95 -12.56 17.36
C LEU A 124 8.18 -13.33 18.44
N ASN A 125 7.49 -12.62 19.31
CA ASN A 125 6.76 -13.18 20.44
C ASN A 125 5.25 -13.03 20.24
N PRO A 126 4.43 -14.10 20.34
CA PRO A 126 2.99 -13.97 20.24
C PRO A 126 2.46 -13.18 21.45
N ARG A 127 1.56 -12.23 21.20
CA ARG A 127 0.74 -11.59 22.23
C ARG A 127 -0.56 -12.39 22.37
N GLY A 128 -0.79 -12.90 23.57
CA GLY A 128 -2.01 -13.65 23.90
C GLY A 128 -3.24 -12.79 24.04
#